data_8c218b6b14c886de9d6b2ca03644987d
#
_entry.id   8c218b6b14c886de9d6b2ca03644987d
#
_cell.length_a   1.000
_cell.length_b   1.000
_cell.length_c   1.000
_cell.angle_alpha   90.00
_cell.angle_beta   90.00
_cell.angle_gamma   90.00
#
_symmetry.space_group_name_H-M   'P 1'
#
loop_
_entity.id
_entity.type
_entity.pdbx_description
1 polymer ?
#
loop_
_entity_poly.entity_id
_entity_poly.type
_entity_poly.pdbx_seq_one_letter_code
_entity_poly.pdbx_strand_id
1 'polypeptide(L)'
;MFQLLNFHSRCDQIPNCEDISDEKGCKIVVVDSKNYLKDKPPQQAVVKLKVELLKILEIDEVAMLYRTKYTVNQEWFDPRITFYNLHWNQELNNLVEEEKQMIWTPSLIFQNTDENIRTLTDSESTISVKRESNFTQNTISENDNTYIFKGMDNPLEMNRVYETDWICDYEMNWFPFDTQKCRMTFAVTEDMNSFIEVAVNGHTYLGPAELTQYFVRGSKMFPERLNGDQQAIIMEVTLGRRLLANFLTIFLPTVLLNVIGHSTNYFKAFFFEAVVSVNLTVMLVS
;
A
#
# COMPACT_ATOMS: atom_id res chain seq x y z
N MET A 1 -47.76 3.35 16.68
CA MET A 1 -47.80 2.03 16.05
C MET A 1 -46.32 1.62 15.84
N PHE A 2 -45.77 0.85 16.75
CA PHE A 2 -44.36 0.40 16.63
C PHE A 2 -44.30 -0.67 15.54
N GLN A 3 -43.76 -0.30 14.37
CA GLN A 3 -43.38 -1.30 13.37
C GLN A 3 -42.19 -2.04 13.93
N LEU A 4 -42.31 -3.36 14.13
CA LEU A 4 -41.20 -4.25 14.39
C LEU A 4 -40.37 -4.28 13.12
N LEU A 5 -39.32 -3.45 13.06
CA LEU A 5 -38.35 -3.46 11.98
C LEU A 5 -37.54 -4.79 12.03
N ASN A 6 -37.34 -5.33 10.86
CA ASN A 6 -36.49 -6.49 10.71
C ASN A 6 -35.02 -6.06 11.04
N PHE A 7 -34.21 -6.94 11.66
CA PHE A 7 -32.80 -6.69 11.96
C PHE A 7 -32.01 -6.09 10.77
N HIS A 8 -32.37 -6.49 9.55
CA HIS A 8 -31.75 -5.98 8.33
C HIS A 8 -32.08 -4.53 7.97
N SER A 9 -33.06 -3.92 8.62
CA SER A 9 -33.54 -2.56 8.35
C SER A 9 -33.12 -1.55 9.43
N ARG A 10 -32.21 -1.94 10.33
CA ARG A 10 -31.64 -1.05 11.32
C ARG A 10 -30.16 -0.85 11.02
N CYS A 11 -29.73 0.41 10.98
CA CYS A 11 -28.32 0.75 10.69
C CYS A 11 -27.86 0.25 9.29
N ASP A 12 -28.77 0.27 8.33
CA ASP A 12 -28.49 -0.12 6.93
C ASP A 12 -28.28 1.09 6.01
N GLN A 13 -28.23 2.29 6.59
CA GLN A 13 -28.10 3.59 5.91
C GLN A 13 -29.34 3.96 5.08
N ILE A 14 -30.45 3.25 5.25
CA ILE A 14 -31.72 3.54 4.60
C ILE A 14 -32.72 3.95 5.69
N PRO A 15 -33.21 5.20 5.72
CA PRO A 15 -34.17 5.62 6.69
C PRO A 15 -35.52 4.92 6.46
N ASN A 16 -35.79 3.89 7.24
CA ASN A 16 -37.04 3.11 7.18
C ASN A 16 -38.11 3.68 8.12
N CYS A 17 -37.74 4.52 9.11
CA CYS A 17 -38.62 5.22 10.01
C CYS A 17 -38.72 6.71 9.63
N GLU A 18 -39.92 7.30 9.76
CA GLU A 18 -40.11 8.73 9.48
C GLU A 18 -39.26 9.67 10.36
N ASP A 19 -38.93 9.24 11.56
CA ASP A 19 -38.09 9.96 12.52
C ASP A 19 -36.61 9.59 12.45
N ILE A 20 -36.22 8.72 11.51
CA ILE A 20 -34.85 8.22 11.32
C ILE A 20 -34.31 7.55 12.62
N SER A 21 -35.18 6.99 13.43
CA SER A 21 -34.77 6.35 14.69
C SER A 21 -34.05 5.04 14.48
N ASP A 22 -34.26 4.39 13.35
CA ASP A 22 -33.56 3.17 12.88
C ASP A 22 -32.10 3.40 12.56
N GLU A 23 -31.70 4.62 12.21
CA GLU A 23 -30.31 4.99 11.88
C GLU A 23 -29.62 5.75 13.02
N LYS A 24 -30.28 5.94 14.16
CA LYS A 24 -29.71 6.62 15.33
C LYS A 24 -29.08 5.62 16.30
N GLY A 25 -27.90 6.00 16.83
CA GLY A 25 -27.22 5.20 17.85
C GLY A 25 -26.60 3.91 17.33
N CYS A 26 -26.29 3.85 16.06
CA CYS A 26 -25.66 2.71 15.37
C CYS A 26 -24.19 2.55 15.73
N LYS A 27 -23.89 2.37 17.01
CA LYS A 27 -22.53 2.04 17.47
C LYS A 27 -22.26 0.57 17.21
N ILE A 28 -21.17 0.32 16.47
CA ILE A 28 -20.71 -1.02 16.15
C ILE A 28 -19.77 -1.55 17.24
N VAL A 29 -18.90 -0.68 17.75
CA VAL A 29 -17.83 -1.06 18.69
C VAL A 29 -18.22 -0.79 20.13
N VAL A 30 -18.05 -1.81 20.97
CA VAL A 30 -18.19 -1.68 22.41
C VAL A 30 -16.92 -2.20 23.08
N VAL A 31 -16.29 -1.32 23.83
CA VAL A 31 -15.11 -1.61 24.64
C VAL A 31 -15.40 -1.40 26.12
N ASP A 32 -14.88 -2.25 26.97
CA ASP A 32 -14.92 -2.01 28.41
C ASP A 32 -13.90 -0.92 28.76
N SER A 33 -14.37 0.30 28.93
CA SER A 33 -13.54 1.48 29.18
C SER A 33 -12.64 1.37 30.42
N LYS A 34 -12.91 0.43 31.32
CA LYS A 34 -12.09 0.20 32.50
C LYS A 34 -10.89 -0.73 32.26
N ASN A 35 -11.04 -1.66 31.33
CA ASN A 35 -10.05 -2.72 31.08
C ASN A 35 -9.39 -2.64 29.70
N TYR A 36 -9.93 -1.85 28.78
CA TYR A 36 -9.39 -1.70 27.44
C TYR A 36 -8.27 -0.65 27.41
N LEU A 37 -7.09 -1.07 27.03
CA LEU A 37 -5.93 -0.19 26.83
C LEU A 37 -5.71 0.02 25.33
N LYS A 38 -6.08 1.19 24.83
CA LYS A 38 -5.94 1.58 23.44
C LYS A 38 -4.48 1.58 22.95
N ASP A 39 -3.56 1.97 23.81
CA ASP A 39 -2.14 2.13 23.44
C ASP A 39 -1.37 0.80 23.46
N LYS A 40 -2.04 -0.29 23.83
CA LYS A 40 -1.42 -1.62 23.86
C LYS A 40 -2.12 -2.58 22.91
N PRO A 41 -1.36 -3.35 22.12
CA PRO A 41 -1.93 -4.40 21.28
C PRO A 41 -2.61 -5.49 22.13
N PRO A 42 -3.54 -6.25 21.56
CA PRO A 42 -4.00 -7.48 22.17
C PRO A 42 -2.83 -8.47 22.32
N GLN A 43 -2.92 -9.37 23.27
CA GLN A 43 -1.87 -10.37 23.48
C GLN A 43 -1.76 -11.28 22.25
N GLN A 44 -0.53 -11.46 21.74
CA GLN A 44 -0.23 -12.27 20.56
C GLN A 44 -1.06 -11.86 19.33
N ALA A 45 -1.17 -10.56 19.08
CA ALA A 45 -1.88 -10.06 17.91
C ALA A 45 -1.17 -10.48 16.63
N VAL A 46 -1.89 -11.16 15.75
CA VAL A 46 -1.43 -11.44 14.38
C VAL A 46 -2.04 -10.41 13.46
N VAL A 47 -1.20 -9.58 12.84
CA VAL A 47 -1.60 -8.60 11.84
C VAL A 47 -1.30 -9.16 10.46
N LYS A 48 -2.34 -9.45 9.70
CA LYS A 48 -2.20 -9.91 8.32
C LYS A 48 -2.14 -8.71 7.39
N LEU A 49 -1.10 -8.66 6.57
CA LEU A 49 -0.84 -7.56 5.65
C LEU A 49 -1.10 -7.97 4.20
N LYS A 50 -1.94 -7.21 3.51
CA LYS A 50 -2.12 -7.30 2.06
C LYS A 50 -1.71 -5.96 1.44
N VAL A 51 -0.91 -5.99 0.39
CA VAL A 51 -0.48 -4.79 -0.33
C VAL A 51 -0.99 -4.85 -1.77
N GLU A 52 -1.71 -3.82 -2.18
CA GLU A 52 -2.17 -3.64 -3.55
C GLU A 52 -1.43 -2.47 -4.18
N LEU A 53 -0.44 -2.77 -5.03
CA LEU A 53 0.32 -1.77 -5.75
C LEU A 53 -0.53 -1.23 -6.91
N LEU A 54 -1.08 -0.03 -6.72
CA LEU A 54 -2.00 0.59 -7.67
C LEU A 54 -1.27 1.12 -8.90
N LYS A 55 -0.12 1.77 -8.68
CA LYS A 55 0.65 2.40 -9.76
C LYS A 55 2.10 2.65 -9.35
N ILE A 56 2.99 2.49 -10.30
CA ILE A 56 4.35 3.02 -10.25
C ILE A 56 4.28 4.41 -10.91
N LEU A 57 4.60 5.45 -10.15
CA LEU A 57 4.49 6.84 -10.59
C LEU A 57 5.75 7.33 -11.28
N GLU A 58 6.91 6.99 -10.69
CA GLU A 58 8.20 7.47 -11.16
C GLU A 58 9.29 6.44 -10.83
N ILE A 59 10.27 6.35 -11.70
CA ILE A 59 11.50 5.60 -11.52
C ILE A 59 12.63 6.55 -11.85
N ASP A 60 13.41 6.93 -10.84
CA ASP A 60 14.57 7.80 -10.99
C ASP A 60 15.84 7.00 -10.67
N GLU A 61 16.56 6.60 -11.73
CA GLU A 61 17.79 5.83 -11.62
C GLU A 61 18.95 6.67 -11.06
N VAL A 62 18.92 7.99 -11.25
CA VAL A 62 19.99 8.90 -10.81
C VAL A 62 19.83 9.19 -9.32
N ALA A 63 18.61 9.47 -8.89
CA ALA A 63 18.30 9.68 -7.48
C ALA A 63 18.17 8.37 -6.68
N MET A 64 18.24 7.21 -7.33
CA MET A 64 18.00 5.90 -6.73
C MET A 64 16.63 5.77 -6.09
N LEU A 65 15.61 6.40 -6.70
CA LEU A 65 14.25 6.45 -6.15
C LEU A 65 13.24 5.70 -7.01
N TYR A 66 12.24 5.18 -6.33
CA TYR A 66 11.13 4.44 -6.88
C TYR A 66 9.84 4.88 -6.20
N ARG A 67 9.06 5.77 -6.89
CA ARG A 67 7.81 6.33 -6.36
C ARG A 67 6.63 5.45 -6.72
N THR A 68 5.86 5.08 -5.70
CA THR A 68 4.70 4.20 -5.87
C THR A 68 3.48 4.70 -5.15
N LYS A 69 2.30 4.41 -5.73
CA LYS A 69 1.00 4.54 -5.06
C LYS A 69 0.42 3.16 -4.82
N TYR A 70 0.05 2.87 -3.57
CA TYR A 70 -0.40 1.55 -3.15
C TYR A 70 -1.40 1.65 -2.01
N THR A 71 -2.20 0.59 -1.84
CA THR A 71 -3.08 0.41 -0.70
C THR A 71 -2.49 -0.65 0.22
N VAL A 72 -2.48 -0.36 1.51
CA VAL A 72 -2.16 -1.32 2.56
C VAL A 72 -3.44 -1.69 3.28
N ASN A 73 -3.77 -2.96 3.23
CA ASN A 73 -4.85 -3.57 3.99
C ASN A 73 -4.25 -4.34 5.16
N GLN A 74 -4.71 -4.03 6.37
CA GLN A 74 -4.29 -4.66 7.61
C GLN A 74 -5.50 -5.32 8.25
N GLU A 75 -5.44 -6.63 8.46
CA GLU A 75 -6.47 -7.44 9.11
C GLU A 75 -5.94 -7.96 10.44
N TRP A 76 -6.70 -7.76 11.51
CA TRP A 76 -6.35 -8.28 12.85
C TRP A 76 -7.60 -8.61 13.68
N PHE A 77 -7.42 -9.47 14.67
CA PHE A 77 -8.44 -9.78 15.66
C PHE A 77 -8.12 -9.07 16.98
N ASP A 78 -9.14 -8.50 17.61
CA ASP A 78 -9.00 -7.98 18.97
C ASP A 78 -10.05 -8.63 19.91
N PRO A 79 -9.66 -9.64 20.69
CA PRO A 79 -10.58 -10.35 21.57
C PRO A 79 -11.14 -9.50 22.72
N ARG A 80 -10.61 -8.30 22.92
CA ARG A 80 -11.05 -7.36 23.97
C ARG A 80 -12.25 -6.51 23.53
N ILE A 81 -12.60 -6.57 22.24
CA ILE A 81 -13.69 -5.79 21.63
C ILE A 81 -14.91 -6.69 21.47
N THR A 82 -16.06 -6.06 21.64
CA THR A 82 -17.36 -6.64 21.30
C THR A 82 -18.01 -5.78 20.23
N PHE A 83 -18.59 -6.42 19.24
CA PHE A 83 -19.30 -5.71 18.19
C PHE A 83 -20.80 -5.92 18.30
N TYR A 84 -21.57 -4.91 17.93
CA TYR A 84 -23.02 -4.93 17.89
C TYR A 84 -23.53 -4.88 16.47
N ASN A 85 -24.56 -5.67 16.19
CA ASN A 85 -25.34 -5.63 14.96
C ASN A 85 -24.53 -5.69 13.67
N LEU A 86 -23.51 -6.56 13.58
CA LEU A 86 -22.73 -6.71 12.35
C LEU A 86 -23.57 -7.24 11.20
N HIS A 87 -23.50 -6.54 10.08
CA HIS A 87 -24.07 -6.97 8.81
C HIS A 87 -23.13 -7.88 8.04
N TRP A 88 -23.66 -8.71 7.15
CA TRP A 88 -22.85 -9.50 6.22
C TRP A 88 -22.20 -8.63 5.15
N ASN A 89 -22.84 -7.51 4.77
CA ASN A 89 -22.20 -6.51 3.94
C ASN A 89 -21.21 -5.70 4.78
N GLN A 90 -19.92 -5.86 4.51
CA GLN A 90 -18.83 -5.22 5.25
C GLN A 90 -18.88 -3.68 5.18
N GLU A 91 -19.38 -3.12 4.08
CA GLU A 91 -19.51 -1.67 3.91
C GLU A 91 -20.42 -1.01 4.97
N LEU A 92 -21.40 -1.77 5.46
CA LEU A 92 -22.29 -1.31 6.53
C LEU A 92 -21.65 -1.40 7.93
N ASN A 93 -20.51 -2.07 8.05
CA ASN A 93 -19.76 -2.22 9.30
C ASN A 93 -18.56 -1.25 9.38
N ASN A 94 -18.60 -0.14 8.64
CA ASN A 94 -17.56 0.88 8.73
C ASN A 94 -17.65 1.64 10.04
N LEU A 95 -16.52 1.77 10.73
CA LEU A 95 -16.42 2.49 11.99
C LEU A 95 -16.44 3.99 11.75
N VAL A 96 -17.22 4.70 12.57
CA VAL A 96 -17.18 6.17 12.62
C VAL A 96 -15.92 6.65 13.31
N GLU A 97 -15.54 7.91 13.10
CA GLU A 97 -14.26 8.45 13.59
C GLU A 97 -14.12 8.34 15.12
N GLU A 98 -15.21 8.50 15.86
CA GLU A 98 -15.23 8.34 17.31
C GLU A 98 -14.88 6.92 17.73
N GLU A 99 -15.39 5.90 17.01
CA GLU A 99 -15.11 4.48 17.27
C GLU A 99 -13.68 4.10 16.92
N LYS A 100 -13.14 4.65 15.81
CA LYS A 100 -11.72 4.45 15.43
C LYS A 100 -10.78 4.97 16.51
N GLN A 101 -11.14 6.08 17.16
CA GLN A 101 -10.35 6.64 18.24
C GLN A 101 -10.40 5.84 19.54
N MET A 102 -11.36 4.95 19.73
CA MET A 102 -11.49 4.13 20.93
C MET A 102 -10.71 2.82 20.88
N ILE A 103 -10.34 2.35 19.69
CA ILE A 103 -9.71 1.05 19.49
C ILE A 103 -8.21 1.17 19.22
N TRP A 104 -7.49 0.08 19.51
CA TRP A 104 -6.11 -0.07 19.09
C TRP A 104 -6.04 -0.35 17.59
N THR A 105 -5.10 0.27 16.91
CA THR A 105 -4.82 0.05 15.49
C THR A 105 -3.34 -0.28 15.28
N PRO A 106 -3.00 -1.25 14.43
CA PRO A 106 -1.62 -1.58 14.13
C PRO A 106 -0.93 -0.42 13.40
N SER A 107 0.29 -0.09 13.82
CA SER A 107 1.14 0.92 13.20
C SER A 107 2.30 0.25 12.47
N LEU A 108 2.50 0.63 11.22
CA LEU A 108 3.63 0.19 10.41
C LEU A 108 4.57 1.37 10.14
N ILE A 109 5.86 1.06 10.07
CA ILE A 109 6.90 1.97 9.61
C ILE A 109 7.44 1.51 8.26
N PHE A 110 7.80 2.47 7.43
CA PHE A 110 8.41 2.25 6.13
C PHE A 110 9.91 2.48 6.26
N GLN A 111 10.74 1.45 6.00
CA GLN A 111 12.15 1.54 6.36
C GLN A 111 13.08 2.00 5.25
N ASN A 112 12.88 1.56 4.03
CA ASN A 112 13.73 1.96 2.91
C ASN A 112 13.14 3.14 2.13
N THR A 113 12.73 4.18 2.85
CA THR A 113 12.25 5.42 2.27
C THR A 113 13.30 6.52 2.40
N ASP A 114 13.26 7.51 1.50
CA ASP A 114 14.08 8.71 1.66
C ASP A 114 13.55 9.53 2.84
N GLU A 115 14.40 9.80 3.84
CA GLU A 115 14.03 10.57 5.04
C GLU A 115 13.55 12.00 4.72
N ASN A 116 13.96 12.55 3.59
CA ASN A 116 13.57 13.90 3.15
C ASN A 116 12.21 13.94 2.45
N ILE A 117 11.65 12.79 2.06
CA ILE A 117 10.41 12.70 1.31
C ILE A 117 9.34 12.10 2.22
N ARG A 118 8.31 12.90 2.50
CA ARG A 118 7.18 12.45 3.31
C ARG A 118 6.37 11.43 2.55
N THR A 119 6.08 10.32 3.22
CA THR A 119 5.01 9.43 2.79
C THR A 119 3.68 10.20 2.86
N LEU A 120 3.07 10.38 1.71
CA LEU A 120 1.74 10.98 1.61
C LEU A 120 0.72 9.89 1.89
N THR A 121 -0.09 10.10 2.93
CA THR A 121 -1.27 9.27 3.18
C THR A 121 -2.48 10.00 2.66
N ASP A 122 -3.33 9.30 1.91
CA ASP A 122 -4.68 9.79 1.67
C ASP A 122 -5.39 9.89 3.05
N SER A 123 -6.06 11.00 3.29
CA SER A 123 -6.53 11.42 4.63
C SER A 123 -7.56 10.49 5.26
N GLU A 124 -8.11 9.55 4.52
CA GLU A 124 -9.18 8.68 4.97
C GLU A 124 -8.71 7.22 5.12
N SER A 125 -8.36 6.85 6.36
CA SER A 125 -8.30 5.43 6.71
C SER A 125 -9.72 4.93 6.95
N THR A 126 -10.14 3.94 6.16
CA THR A 126 -11.36 3.21 6.46
C THR A 126 -11.04 2.04 7.37
N ILE A 127 -11.78 1.92 8.47
CA ILE A 127 -11.73 0.74 9.34
C ILE A 127 -13.13 0.15 9.35
N SER A 128 -13.21 -1.12 9.00
CA SER A 128 -14.46 -1.89 8.98
C SER A 128 -14.31 -3.19 9.75
N VAL A 129 -15.42 -3.78 10.14
CA VAL A 129 -15.45 -5.10 10.75
C VAL A 129 -15.98 -6.11 9.75
N LYS A 130 -15.22 -7.17 9.51
CA LYS A 130 -15.65 -8.28 8.68
C LYS A 130 -16.40 -9.28 9.52
N ARG A 131 -17.67 -9.51 9.20
CA ARG A 131 -18.46 -10.53 9.87
C ARG A 131 -18.08 -11.91 9.34
N GLU A 132 -17.51 -12.74 10.20
CA GLU A 132 -17.17 -14.15 9.89
C GLU A 132 -17.94 -15.13 10.75
N SER A 133 -18.50 -14.68 11.90
CA SER A 133 -19.24 -15.54 12.81
C SER A 133 -20.73 -15.19 12.89
N ASN A 134 -21.47 -16.11 13.53
CA ASN A 134 -22.82 -15.82 13.98
C ASN A 134 -22.76 -15.09 15.33
N PHE A 135 -23.85 -14.41 15.66
CA PHE A 135 -23.97 -13.76 16.97
C PHE A 135 -23.91 -14.80 18.11
N THR A 136 -23.31 -14.40 19.22
CA THR A 136 -23.11 -15.28 20.40
C THR A 136 -24.21 -15.13 21.44
N GLN A 137 -24.85 -13.98 21.49
CA GLN A 137 -25.89 -13.67 22.47
C GLN A 137 -26.84 -12.60 21.91
N ASN A 138 -28.13 -12.74 22.25
CA ASN A 138 -29.12 -11.69 22.08
C ASN A 138 -29.36 -11.06 23.43
N THR A 139 -29.16 -9.76 23.58
CA THR A 139 -29.73 -9.03 24.69
C THR A 139 -31.15 -8.63 24.30
N ILE A 140 -32.12 -9.32 24.87
CA ILE A 140 -33.51 -8.93 24.75
C ILE A 140 -33.78 -7.94 25.90
N SER A 141 -33.61 -6.66 25.62
CA SER A 141 -34.25 -5.61 26.40
C SER A 141 -35.64 -5.45 25.81
N GLU A 142 -36.66 -5.12 26.61
CA GLU A 142 -38.05 -5.03 26.17
C GLU A 142 -38.28 -4.10 24.94
N ASN A 143 -37.27 -3.29 24.58
CA ASN A 143 -37.32 -2.31 23.48
C ASN A 143 -36.22 -2.44 22.45
N ASP A 144 -35.21 -3.36 22.57
CA ASP A 144 -34.06 -3.37 21.69
C ASP A 144 -33.42 -4.78 21.53
N ASN A 145 -33.50 -5.32 20.32
CA ASN A 145 -32.83 -6.58 19.98
C ASN A 145 -31.43 -6.25 19.50
N THR A 146 -30.42 -6.39 20.37
CA THR A 146 -29.02 -6.22 20.01
C THR A 146 -28.33 -7.56 19.83
N TYR A 147 -27.75 -7.78 18.68
CA TYR A 147 -26.94 -8.97 18.38
C TYR A 147 -25.48 -8.69 18.71
N ILE A 148 -24.90 -9.58 19.51
CA ILE A 148 -23.54 -9.43 20.04
C ILE A 148 -22.60 -10.37 19.30
N PHE A 149 -21.48 -9.82 18.83
CA PHE A 149 -20.41 -10.53 18.12
C PHE A 149 -19.10 -10.32 18.86
N LYS A 150 -18.29 -11.38 18.94
CA LYS A 150 -16.98 -11.30 19.60
C LYS A 150 -15.90 -10.84 18.64
N GLY A 151 -15.00 -9.99 19.10
CA GLY A 151 -13.86 -9.53 18.33
C GLY A 151 -12.79 -10.59 18.05
N MET A 152 -12.82 -11.71 18.79
CA MET A 152 -11.97 -12.85 18.49
C MET A 152 -12.40 -13.66 17.26
N ASP A 153 -13.66 -13.53 16.84
CA ASP A 153 -14.26 -14.30 15.74
C ASP A 153 -14.52 -13.43 14.50
N ASN A 154 -14.41 -12.10 14.63
CA ASN A 154 -14.71 -11.14 13.59
C ASN A 154 -13.56 -10.14 13.49
N PRO A 155 -12.75 -10.20 12.42
CA PRO A 155 -11.58 -9.34 12.31
C PRO A 155 -11.94 -7.89 11.97
N LEU A 156 -11.09 -6.99 12.42
CA LEU A 156 -11.01 -5.61 11.99
C LEU A 156 -10.14 -5.55 10.74
N GLU A 157 -10.55 -4.75 9.79
CA GLU A 157 -9.83 -4.50 8.55
C GLU A 157 -9.62 -2.99 8.37
N MET A 158 -8.38 -2.58 8.21
CA MET A 158 -8.00 -1.19 7.97
C MET A 158 -7.37 -1.05 6.60
N ASN A 159 -7.96 -0.18 5.78
CA ASN A 159 -7.44 0.16 4.47
C ASN A 159 -6.87 1.58 4.47
N ARG A 160 -5.65 1.73 3.97
CA ARG A 160 -5.00 3.04 3.77
C ARG A 160 -4.30 3.10 2.44
N VAL A 161 -4.43 4.23 1.76
CA VAL A 161 -3.71 4.53 0.53
C VAL A 161 -2.48 5.36 0.86
N TYR A 162 -1.35 4.97 0.26
CA TYR A 162 -0.07 5.64 0.44
C TYR A 162 0.55 6.00 -0.91
N GLU A 163 1.29 7.09 -0.90
CA GLU A 163 2.23 7.43 -1.95
C GLU A 163 3.59 7.66 -1.30
N THR A 164 4.61 6.91 -1.74
CA THR A 164 5.90 6.87 -1.05
C THR A 164 7.03 6.78 -2.07
N ASP A 165 8.11 7.47 -1.78
CA ASP A 165 9.39 7.34 -2.47
C ASP A 165 10.27 6.33 -1.72
N TRP A 166 10.54 5.21 -2.38
CA TRP A 166 11.37 4.15 -1.87
C TRP A 166 12.77 4.24 -2.44
N ILE A 167 13.77 3.91 -1.65
CA ILE A 167 15.13 3.76 -2.13
C ILE A 167 15.23 2.43 -2.88
N CYS A 168 15.73 2.49 -4.11
CA CYS A 168 15.97 1.32 -4.94
C CYS A 168 17.39 1.36 -5.51
N ASP A 169 18.19 0.35 -5.18
CA ASP A 169 19.54 0.20 -5.74
C ASP A 169 19.44 -0.37 -7.15
N TYR A 170 19.75 0.47 -8.14
CA TYR A 170 19.73 0.06 -9.55
C TYR A 170 21.08 -0.49 -9.97
N GLU A 171 21.12 -1.76 -10.40
CA GLU A 171 22.31 -2.40 -10.94
C GLU A 171 22.40 -2.20 -12.45
N MET A 172 23.32 -1.33 -12.91
CA MET A 172 23.49 -0.97 -14.33
C MET A 172 24.56 -1.81 -15.04
N ASN A 173 25.13 -2.86 -14.43
CA ASN A 173 26.24 -3.64 -14.97
C ASN A 173 25.95 -4.28 -16.34
N TRP A 174 24.69 -4.59 -16.60
CA TRP A 174 24.22 -5.22 -17.83
C TRP A 174 23.36 -4.31 -18.69
N PHE A 175 23.47 -3.00 -18.49
CA PHE A 175 22.71 -2.04 -19.31
C PHE A 175 22.97 -2.27 -20.82
N PRO A 176 21.93 -2.31 -21.68
CA PRO A 176 20.50 -2.12 -21.42
C PRO A 176 19.70 -3.43 -21.17
N PHE A 177 20.36 -4.56 -20.88
CA PHE A 177 19.74 -5.87 -20.67
C PHE A 177 19.47 -6.17 -19.20
N ASP A 178 19.52 -5.15 -18.37
CA ASP A 178 19.39 -5.21 -16.92
C ASP A 178 17.95 -5.52 -16.46
N THR A 179 17.90 -6.11 -15.28
CA THR A 179 16.64 -6.36 -14.56
C THR A 179 16.79 -5.81 -13.16
N GLN A 180 15.91 -4.88 -12.80
CA GLN A 180 15.95 -4.20 -11.51
C GLN A 180 14.98 -4.84 -10.50
N LYS A 181 15.35 -4.84 -9.22
CA LYS A 181 14.53 -5.36 -8.14
C LYS A 181 14.39 -4.29 -7.07
N CYS A 182 13.25 -3.61 -7.08
CA CYS A 182 12.94 -2.60 -6.09
C CYS A 182 12.09 -3.18 -4.96
N ARG A 183 12.43 -2.84 -3.73
CA ARG A 183 11.79 -3.36 -2.53
C ARG A 183 11.02 -2.26 -1.82
N MET A 184 9.92 -2.64 -1.21
CA MET A 184 9.14 -1.84 -0.28
C MET A 184 9.09 -2.59 1.04
N THR A 185 9.66 -1.99 2.11
CA THR A 185 9.83 -2.66 3.40
C THR A 185 8.88 -2.09 4.44
N PHE A 186 7.92 -2.90 4.86
CA PHE A 186 6.95 -2.60 5.89
C PHE A 186 7.35 -3.31 7.18
N ALA A 187 7.71 -2.55 8.20
CA ALA A 187 8.15 -3.10 9.48
C ALA A 187 7.23 -2.70 10.63
N VAL A 188 7.22 -3.50 11.67
CA VAL A 188 6.58 -3.16 12.94
C VAL A 188 7.54 -2.29 13.75
N THR A 189 7.01 -1.35 14.53
CA THR A 189 7.82 -0.55 15.46
C THR A 189 8.52 -1.47 16.48
N GLU A 190 9.74 -1.12 16.90
CA GLU A 190 10.53 -1.93 17.82
C GLU A 190 9.79 -2.23 19.12
N ASP A 191 9.08 -1.24 19.66
CA ASP A 191 8.28 -1.38 20.89
C ASP A 191 7.17 -2.41 20.78
N MET A 192 6.65 -2.63 19.57
CA MET A 192 5.53 -3.54 19.32
C MET A 192 5.98 -4.92 18.83
N ASN A 193 7.24 -5.06 18.45
CA ASN A 193 7.78 -6.28 17.82
C ASN A 193 7.64 -7.55 18.68
N SER A 194 7.62 -7.42 20.01
CA SER A 194 7.43 -8.55 20.92
C SER A 194 5.97 -8.92 21.17
N PHE A 195 5.03 -8.06 20.78
CA PHE A 195 3.59 -8.25 21.03
C PHE A 195 2.80 -8.59 19.78
N ILE A 196 3.34 -8.25 18.61
CA ILE A 196 2.65 -8.38 17.31
C ILE A 196 3.45 -9.33 16.43
N GLU A 197 2.76 -10.24 15.77
CA GLU A 197 3.28 -11.02 14.67
C GLU A 197 2.70 -10.49 13.35
N VAL A 198 3.54 -10.30 12.33
CA VAL A 198 3.09 -9.84 11.02
C VAL A 198 3.10 -10.98 10.03
N ALA A 199 1.98 -11.22 9.38
CA ALA A 199 1.80 -12.28 8.40
C ALA A 199 1.40 -11.73 7.03
N VAL A 200 1.88 -12.37 5.97
CA VAL A 200 1.51 -12.02 4.59
C VAL A 200 0.12 -12.58 4.28
N ASN A 201 -0.81 -11.72 3.88
CA ASN A 201 -2.15 -12.10 3.41
C ASN A 201 -2.28 -12.06 1.89
N GLY A 202 -1.32 -11.47 1.20
CA GLY A 202 -1.29 -11.42 -0.25
C GLY A 202 -0.76 -10.10 -0.80
N HIS A 203 -0.55 -10.08 -2.11
CA HIS A 203 -0.19 -8.88 -2.84
C HIS A 203 -0.77 -8.92 -4.24
N THR A 204 -1.04 -7.75 -4.81
CA THR A 204 -1.50 -7.59 -6.20
C THR A 204 -0.85 -6.37 -6.82
N TYR A 205 -0.60 -6.45 -8.12
CA TYR A 205 -0.20 -5.31 -8.94
C TYR A 205 -1.35 -4.96 -9.89
N LEU A 206 -1.89 -3.77 -9.76
CA LEU A 206 -3.05 -3.28 -10.53
C LEU A 206 -2.65 -2.24 -11.58
N GLY A 207 -1.38 -1.83 -11.59
CA GLY A 207 -0.87 -0.82 -12.51
C GLY A 207 -0.64 -1.35 -13.93
N PRO A 208 -0.22 -0.47 -14.86
CA PRO A 208 0.11 -0.85 -16.21
C PRO A 208 1.36 -1.76 -16.23
N ALA A 209 1.30 -2.84 -17.00
CA ALA A 209 2.45 -3.74 -17.16
C ALA A 209 3.64 -3.05 -17.86
N GLU A 210 3.37 -2.10 -18.75
CA GLU A 210 4.35 -1.33 -19.50
C GLU A 210 4.46 0.09 -18.96
N LEU A 211 5.67 0.46 -18.56
CA LEU A 211 6.09 1.81 -18.18
C LEU A 211 6.91 2.44 -19.31
N THR A 212 7.30 3.68 -19.16
CA THR A 212 8.06 4.41 -20.21
C THR A 212 9.36 3.71 -20.56
N GLN A 213 10.18 3.38 -19.58
CA GLN A 213 11.51 2.78 -19.76
C GLN A 213 11.58 1.31 -19.33
N TYR A 214 10.60 0.85 -18.54
CA TYR A 214 10.56 -0.49 -17.96
C TYR A 214 9.24 -1.21 -18.27
N PHE A 215 9.23 -2.49 -18.04
CA PHE A 215 8.02 -3.29 -17.92
C PHE A 215 8.08 -4.10 -16.63
N VAL A 216 6.92 -4.28 -16.00
CA VAL A 216 6.81 -5.04 -14.76
C VAL A 216 6.80 -6.53 -15.10
N ARG A 217 7.83 -7.26 -14.66
CA ARG A 217 7.91 -8.73 -14.86
C ARG A 217 7.09 -9.48 -13.84
N GLY A 218 6.99 -8.94 -12.63
CA GLY A 218 6.24 -9.55 -11.55
C GLY A 218 6.53 -8.91 -10.21
N SER A 219 5.80 -9.35 -9.21
CA SER A 219 5.99 -8.94 -7.82
C SER A 219 5.92 -10.15 -6.92
N LYS A 220 6.56 -10.08 -5.76
CA LYS A 220 6.48 -11.08 -4.70
C LYS A 220 6.47 -10.39 -3.35
N MET A 221 5.86 -11.03 -2.37
CA MET A 221 5.77 -10.53 -1.00
C MET A 221 6.16 -11.65 -0.04
N PHE A 222 7.03 -11.35 0.91
CA PHE A 222 7.54 -12.34 1.84
C PHE A 222 7.91 -11.69 3.18
N PRO A 223 7.83 -12.45 4.29
CA PRO A 223 8.30 -11.98 5.57
C PRO A 223 9.83 -12.04 5.64
N GLU A 224 10.43 -11.06 6.29
CA GLU A 224 11.87 -11.01 6.58
C GLU A 224 12.08 -10.47 7.99
N ARG A 225 13.19 -10.89 8.63
CA ARG A 225 13.64 -10.30 9.89
C ARG A 225 14.82 -9.39 9.62
N LEU A 226 14.68 -8.15 10.04
CA LEU A 226 15.70 -7.12 9.90
C LEU A 226 16.65 -7.11 11.10
N ASN A 227 17.65 -6.25 11.05
CA ASN A 227 18.63 -6.08 12.12
C ASN A 227 17.94 -5.92 13.49
N GLY A 228 18.34 -6.74 14.49
CA GLY A 228 17.73 -6.71 15.82
C GLY A 228 16.47 -7.56 15.98
N ASP A 229 16.21 -8.52 15.09
CA ASP A 229 15.04 -9.42 15.11
C ASP A 229 13.70 -8.72 14.84
N GLN A 230 13.72 -7.50 14.29
CA GLN A 230 12.52 -6.75 13.92
C GLN A 230 11.79 -7.44 12.76
N GLN A 231 10.49 -7.68 12.95
CA GLN A 231 9.66 -8.28 11.93
C GLN A 231 9.31 -7.26 10.83
N ALA A 232 9.49 -7.68 9.59
CA ALA A 232 9.13 -6.90 8.42
C ALA A 232 8.51 -7.77 7.34
N ILE A 233 7.73 -7.14 6.48
CA ILE A 233 7.24 -7.73 5.24
C ILE A 233 7.83 -6.92 4.08
N ILE A 234 8.43 -7.63 3.14
CA ILE A 234 9.03 -7.03 1.97
C ILE A 234 8.18 -7.36 0.74
N MET A 235 7.79 -6.32 0.02
CA MET A 235 7.25 -6.46 -1.32
C MET A 235 8.34 -6.08 -2.32
N GLU A 236 8.77 -7.04 -3.13
CA GLU A 236 9.76 -6.86 -4.19
C GLU A 236 9.09 -6.83 -5.55
N VAL A 237 9.35 -5.78 -6.32
CA VAL A 237 8.87 -5.64 -7.69
C VAL A 237 10.05 -5.81 -8.64
N THR A 238 9.89 -6.69 -9.62
CA THR A 238 10.91 -6.97 -10.63
C THR A 238 10.57 -6.22 -11.92
N LEU A 239 11.49 -5.36 -12.32
CA LEU A 239 11.38 -4.49 -13.49
C LEU A 239 12.37 -4.94 -14.57
N GLY A 240 11.91 -5.13 -15.79
CA GLY A 240 12.75 -5.38 -16.94
C GLY A 240 12.85 -4.13 -17.82
N ARG A 241 14.03 -3.80 -18.31
CA ARG A 241 14.23 -2.62 -19.16
C ARG A 241 13.66 -2.84 -20.58
N ARG A 242 13.05 -1.81 -21.14
CA ARG A 242 12.54 -1.80 -22.53
C ARG A 242 13.66 -1.50 -23.51
N LEU A 243 14.20 -2.55 -24.14
CA LEU A 243 15.34 -2.44 -25.04
C LEU A 243 15.09 -1.52 -26.23
N LEU A 244 13.91 -1.60 -26.85
CA LEU A 244 13.60 -0.81 -28.02
C LEU A 244 13.58 0.70 -27.72
N ALA A 245 13.03 1.09 -26.56
CA ALA A 245 13.01 2.49 -26.13
C ALA A 245 14.44 3.01 -25.97
N ASN A 246 15.30 2.32 -25.24
CA ASN A 246 16.72 2.71 -25.05
C ASN A 246 17.51 2.67 -26.35
N PHE A 247 17.24 1.70 -27.22
CA PHE A 247 17.90 1.64 -28.53
C PHE A 247 17.59 2.88 -29.37
N LEU A 248 16.33 3.29 -29.43
CA LEU A 248 15.91 4.46 -30.22
C LEU A 248 16.34 5.80 -29.59
N THR A 249 16.38 5.90 -28.27
CA THR A 249 16.66 7.16 -27.57
C THR A 249 18.15 7.41 -27.33
N ILE A 250 18.93 6.37 -27.14
CA ILE A 250 20.35 6.48 -26.76
C ILE A 250 21.25 5.92 -27.87
N PHE A 251 21.08 4.64 -28.24
CA PHE A 251 22.02 3.99 -29.14
C PHE A 251 21.96 4.51 -30.57
N LEU A 252 20.75 4.71 -31.12
CA LEU A 252 20.59 5.19 -32.51
C LEU A 252 21.18 6.59 -32.72
N PRO A 253 20.88 7.61 -31.89
CA PRO A 253 21.49 8.92 -32.01
C PRO A 253 23.02 8.89 -31.87
N THR A 254 23.52 8.12 -30.87
CA THR A 254 24.97 8.00 -30.65
C THR A 254 25.68 7.38 -31.86
N VAL A 255 25.12 6.30 -32.43
CA VAL A 255 25.66 5.67 -33.64
C VAL A 255 25.64 6.63 -34.81
N LEU A 256 24.54 7.35 -35.02
CA LEU A 256 24.44 8.34 -36.09
C LEU A 256 25.48 9.46 -35.94
N LEU A 257 25.68 9.99 -34.74
CA LEU A 257 26.70 11.00 -34.47
C LEU A 257 28.11 10.47 -34.73
N ASN A 258 28.40 9.23 -34.33
CA ASN A 258 29.68 8.59 -34.63
C ASN A 258 29.91 8.38 -36.11
N VAL A 259 28.88 7.98 -36.87
CA VAL A 259 28.97 7.83 -38.33
C VAL A 259 29.23 9.19 -38.99
N ILE A 260 28.54 10.25 -38.55
CA ILE A 260 28.75 11.63 -39.04
C ILE A 260 30.20 12.07 -38.75
N GLY A 261 30.66 11.93 -37.50
CA GLY A 261 32.01 12.29 -37.09
C GLY A 261 33.08 11.51 -37.88
N HIS A 262 32.85 10.20 -38.09
CA HIS A 262 33.79 9.39 -38.89
C HIS A 262 33.78 9.84 -40.39
N SER A 263 32.63 10.16 -40.92
CA SER A 263 32.49 10.61 -42.31
C SER A 263 33.24 11.93 -42.60
N THR A 264 33.40 12.79 -41.59
CA THR A 264 34.15 14.07 -41.75
C THR A 264 35.60 13.85 -42.09
N ASN A 265 36.19 12.69 -41.78
CA ASN A 265 37.58 12.37 -42.13
C ASN A 265 37.81 12.26 -43.65
N TYR A 266 36.75 12.05 -44.43
CA TYR A 266 36.81 11.95 -45.89
C TYR A 266 36.68 13.30 -46.62
N PHE A 267 36.40 14.40 -45.88
CA PHE A 267 36.32 15.72 -46.47
C PHE A 267 37.72 16.29 -46.76
N LYS A 268 37.83 17.05 -47.83
CA LYS A 268 39.09 17.72 -48.21
C LYS A 268 39.49 18.75 -47.15
N ALA A 269 40.80 19.01 -47.02
CA ALA A 269 41.36 19.96 -46.06
C ALA A 269 40.76 21.39 -46.13
N PHE A 270 40.10 21.78 -47.25
CA PHE A 270 39.42 23.05 -47.40
C PHE A 270 38.22 23.22 -46.43
N PHE A 271 37.66 22.13 -45.97
CA PHE A 271 36.51 22.15 -45.02
C PHE A 271 36.93 21.93 -43.56
N PHE A 272 38.19 22.21 -43.21
CA PHE A 272 38.76 21.93 -41.88
C PHE A 272 37.93 22.52 -40.74
N GLU A 273 37.48 23.77 -40.84
CA GLU A 273 36.64 24.40 -39.80
C GLU A 273 35.31 23.66 -39.56
N ALA A 274 34.64 23.23 -40.64
CA ALA A 274 33.41 22.47 -40.58
C ALA A 274 33.63 21.09 -39.91
N VAL A 275 34.74 20.41 -40.26
CA VAL A 275 35.14 19.13 -39.68
C VAL A 275 35.39 19.24 -38.19
N VAL A 276 36.12 20.27 -37.75
CA VAL A 276 36.40 20.52 -36.32
C VAL A 276 35.12 20.82 -35.56
N SER A 277 34.23 21.68 -36.12
CA SER A 277 32.95 21.99 -35.49
C SER A 277 32.07 20.77 -35.30
N VAL A 278 31.92 19.91 -36.31
CA VAL A 278 31.14 18.68 -36.23
C VAL A 278 31.72 17.73 -35.21
N ASN A 279 33.03 17.49 -35.22
CA ASN A 279 33.68 16.59 -34.26
C ASN A 279 33.56 17.10 -32.81
N LEU A 280 33.66 18.42 -32.61
CA LEU A 280 33.46 19.02 -31.28
C LEU A 280 32.02 18.84 -30.77
N THR A 281 31.05 19.00 -31.69
CA THR A 281 29.62 18.76 -31.35
C THR A 281 29.38 17.30 -31.01
N VAL A 282 29.96 16.36 -31.76
CA VAL A 282 29.85 14.94 -31.46
C VAL A 282 30.43 14.63 -30.08
N MET A 283 31.61 15.20 -29.74
CA MET A 283 32.21 14.99 -28.40
C MET A 283 31.40 15.60 -27.26
N LEU A 284 30.63 16.66 -27.47
CA LEU A 284 29.83 17.31 -26.46
C LEU A 284 28.49 16.58 -26.20
N VAL A 285 28.03 15.82 -27.18
CA VAL A 285 26.71 15.14 -27.12
C VAL A 285 26.87 13.63 -26.75
N SER A 286 28.03 13.04 -26.99
CA SER A 286 28.35 11.64 -26.60
C SER A 286 28.75 11.53 -25.14
#